data_acc2f2b8f99a9a0f59e2053123cda688
#
_entry.id   acc2f2b8f99a9a0f59e2053123cda688
#
_cell.length_a   1.000
_cell.length_b   1.000
_cell.length_c   1.000
_cell.angle_alpha   90.00
_cell.angle_beta   90.00
_cell.angle_gamma   90.00
#
_symmetry.space_group_name_H-M   'P 1'
#
loop_
_entity.id
_entity.type
_entity.pdbx_description
1 polymer ?
#
loop_
_entity_poly.entity_id
_entity_poly.type
_entity_poly.pdbx_seq_one_letter_code
_entity_poly.pdbx_strand_id
1 'polypeptide(L)'
;GSSVYGTGNPVALLKDYGHIRNVYGTLLADLSIRQDLSALTKGLAAEASVSFDNIGGMNETTNKEYRYMNSNASITSDGTLVTTPAIYGTDSETLGHTQPFERLMLRSDFQAKVDYNRTFGKHQVGGALIYDMQSVVKNGRNNSQKNQSVLVNATYTYDNRYSLNAVFNRSGSAYLPDGDKYSNYPAVSAAWIVSNEAFMEKVTPINLFK
;
A
#
# COMPACT_ATOMS: atom_id res chain seq x y z
N GLY A 1 0.38 28.53 -38.22
CA GLY A 1 0.61 28.47 -36.77
C GLY A 1 0.86 29.86 -36.22
N SER A 2 0.52 30.08 -34.99
CA SER A 2 0.77 31.35 -34.30
C SER A 2 2.23 31.44 -33.86
N SER A 3 2.90 32.57 -34.10
CA SER A 3 4.26 32.85 -33.63
C SER A 3 4.41 32.78 -32.09
N VAL A 4 3.29 32.91 -31.38
CA VAL A 4 3.25 32.89 -29.93
C VAL A 4 3.43 31.48 -29.34
N TYR A 5 3.00 30.45 -30.07
CA TYR A 5 2.96 29.08 -29.51
C TYR A 5 4.13 28.18 -29.93
N GLY A 6 4.81 28.50 -31.06
CA GLY A 6 5.91 27.66 -31.55
C GLY A 6 5.59 26.18 -31.57
N THR A 7 6.42 25.36 -30.94
CA THR A 7 6.21 23.92 -30.76
C THR A 7 5.04 23.58 -29.81
N GLY A 8 4.58 24.55 -29.04
CA GLY A 8 3.44 24.40 -28.10
C GLY A 8 2.07 24.74 -28.71
N ASN A 9 1.92 24.74 -30.05
CA ASN A 9 0.63 25.02 -30.68
C ASN A 9 -0.41 23.95 -30.27
N PRO A 10 -1.51 24.33 -29.57
CA PRO A 10 -2.47 23.35 -29.05
C PRO A 10 -3.14 22.49 -30.14
N VAL A 11 -3.39 23.05 -31.32
CA VAL A 11 -4.01 22.33 -32.45
C VAL A 11 -3.07 21.29 -33.02
N ALA A 12 -1.80 21.63 -33.17
CA ALA A 12 -0.78 20.70 -33.68
C ALA A 12 -0.50 19.60 -32.64
N LEU A 13 -0.43 19.94 -31.35
CA LEU A 13 -0.28 18.96 -30.28
C LEU A 13 -1.44 17.93 -30.25
N LEU A 14 -2.67 18.39 -30.47
CA LEU A 14 -3.84 17.50 -30.47
C LEU A 14 -3.93 16.64 -31.75
N LYS A 15 -3.51 17.15 -32.90
CA LYS A 15 -3.67 16.46 -34.18
C LYS A 15 -2.47 15.61 -34.58
N ASP A 16 -1.27 16.12 -34.32
CA ASP A 16 -0.06 15.61 -34.95
C ASP A 16 0.95 15.04 -33.95
N TYR A 17 0.97 15.50 -32.70
CA TYR A 17 2.02 15.13 -31.75
C TYR A 17 1.93 13.66 -31.28
N GLY A 18 0.72 13.16 -31.08
CA GLY A 18 0.48 11.80 -30.61
C GLY A 18 -0.21 11.74 -29.24
N HIS A 19 -0.02 10.66 -28.52
CA HIS A 19 -0.70 10.43 -27.24
C HIS A 19 0.15 9.65 -26.24
N ILE A 20 -0.21 9.79 -24.97
CA ILE A 20 0.35 9.00 -23.86
C ILE A 20 -0.78 8.17 -23.27
N ARG A 21 -0.55 6.87 -23.13
CA ARG A 21 -1.45 5.94 -22.48
C ARG A 21 -0.75 5.33 -21.26
N ASN A 22 -1.33 5.49 -20.10
CA ASN A 22 -0.83 4.89 -18.87
C ASN A 22 -1.71 3.70 -18.50
N VAL A 23 -1.10 2.55 -18.31
CA VAL A 23 -1.78 1.32 -17.87
C VAL A 23 -1.16 0.88 -16.55
N TYR A 24 -1.98 0.78 -15.50
CA TYR A 24 -1.56 0.29 -14.20
C TYR A 24 -2.23 -1.03 -13.89
N GLY A 25 -1.47 -1.96 -13.37
CA GLY A 25 -1.94 -3.26 -12.91
C GLY A 25 -1.56 -3.50 -11.46
N THR A 26 -2.47 -4.10 -10.70
CA THR A 26 -2.21 -4.56 -9.35
C THR A 26 -2.45 -6.06 -9.28
N LEU A 27 -1.44 -6.78 -8.82
CA LEU A 27 -1.54 -8.21 -8.48
C LEU A 27 -1.47 -8.34 -6.97
N LEU A 28 -2.50 -8.94 -6.38
CA LEU A 28 -2.56 -9.31 -4.96
C LEU A 28 -2.65 -10.84 -4.91
N ALA A 29 -1.76 -11.45 -4.16
CA ALA A 29 -1.73 -12.91 -3.99
C ALA A 29 -1.47 -13.27 -2.53
N ASP A 30 -2.36 -14.05 -1.95
CA ASP A 30 -2.27 -14.53 -0.57
C ASP A 30 -2.38 -16.05 -0.55
N LEU A 31 -1.54 -16.66 0.26
CA LEU A 31 -1.60 -18.09 0.56
C LEU A 31 -1.50 -18.27 2.07
N SER A 32 -2.44 -19.00 2.66
CA SER A 32 -2.40 -19.38 4.07
C SER A 32 -2.63 -20.86 4.26
N ILE A 33 -1.94 -21.43 5.23
CA ILE A 33 -2.10 -22.82 5.68
C ILE A 33 -2.33 -22.77 7.17
N ARG A 34 -3.46 -23.35 7.62
CA ARG A 34 -3.80 -23.51 9.04
C ARG A 34 -3.90 -24.98 9.38
N GLN A 35 -3.22 -25.38 10.44
CA GLN A 35 -3.23 -26.72 10.98
C GLN A 35 -3.83 -26.73 12.39
N ASP A 36 -4.86 -27.52 12.59
CA ASP A 36 -5.37 -27.84 13.93
C ASP A 36 -4.39 -28.82 14.63
N LEU A 37 -3.91 -28.42 15.79
CA LEU A 37 -3.00 -29.19 16.62
C LEU A 37 -3.71 -29.74 17.88
N SER A 38 -5.03 -29.87 17.84
CA SER A 38 -5.84 -30.36 18.97
C SER A 38 -5.48 -31.78 19.40
N ALA A 39 -4.80 -32.55 18.54
CA ALA A 39 -4.22 -33.86 18.88
C ALA A 39 -3.09 -33.73 19.92
N LEU A 40 -2.34 -32.65 19.92
CA LEU A 40 -1.31 -32.35 20.93
C LEU A 40 -1.94 -31.72 22.17
N THR A 41 -2.76 -30.72 21.98
CA THR A 41 -3.46 -29.99 23.05
C THR A 41 -4.73 -29.36 22.51
N LYS A 42 -5.88 -29.68 23.11
CA LYS A 42 -7.19 -29.12 22.70
C LYS A 42 -7.16 -27.60 22.69
N GLY A 43 -7.53 -27.02 21.56
CA GLY A 43 -7.59 -25.59 21.37
C GLY A 43 -6.30 -24.95 20.84
N LEU A 44 -5.30 -25.76 20.50
CA LEU A 44 -4.06 -25.31 19.85
C LEU A 44 -4.20 -25.37 18.33
N ALA A 45 -3.73 -24.34 17.64
CA ALA A 45 -3.60 -24.32 16.20
C ALA A 45 -2.35 -23.54 15.77
N ALA A 46 -1.82 -23.86 14.59
CA ALA A 46 -0.74 -23.14 13.96
C ALA A 46 -1.16 -22.70 12.57
N GLU A 47 -0.68 -21.53 12.15
CA GLU A 47 -0.97 -20.94 10.86
C GLU A 47 0.30 -20.30 10.29
N ALA A 48 0.50 -20.47 9.00
CA ALA A 48 1.52 -19.73 8.26
C ALA A 48 0.87 -19.11 7.02
N SER A 49 1.22 -17.86 6.74
CA SER A 49 0.72 -17.15 5.56
C SER A 49 1.84 -16.38 4.88
N VAL A 50 1.71 -16.28 3.57
CA VAL A 50 2.55 -15.44 2.72
C VAL A 50 1.63 -14.59 1.86
N SER A 51 1.95 -13.30 1.73
CA SER A 51 1.28 -12.42 0.79
C SER A 51 2.27 -11.68 -0.09
N PHE A 52 1.82 -11.39 -1.28
CA PHE A 52 2.61 -10.76 -2.31
C PHE A 52 1.73 -9.77 -3.08
N ASP A 53 2.07 -8.49 -2.98
CA ASP A 53 1.41 -7.41 -3.68
C ASP A 53 2.39 -6.79 -4.67
N ASN A 54 2.01 -6.70 -5.93
CA ASN A 54 2.79 -6.03 -6.95
C ASN A 54 1.94 -4.99 -7.68
N ILE A 55 2.36 -3.74 -7.62
CA ILE A 55 1.78 -2.64 -8.39
C ILE A 55 2.80 -2.24 -9.43
N GLY A 56 2.43 -2.37 -10.69
CA GLY A 56 3.25 -1.99 -11.83
C GLY A 56 2.49 -1.11 -12.81
N GLY A 57 3.22 -0.37 -13.60
CA GLY A 57 2.67 0.49 -14.64
C GLY A 57 3.46 0.40 -15.93
N MET A 58 2.79 0.64 -17.03
CA MET A 58 3.38 0.79 -18.34
C MET A 58 2.92 2.12 -18.92
N ASN A 59 3.89 2.94 -19.33
CA ASN A 59 3.65 4.22 -19.97
C ASN A 59 3.90 4.05 -21.46
N GLU A 60 2.84 3.91 -22.24
CA GLU A 60 2.91 3.85 -23.68
C GLU A 60 2.89 5.29 -24.22
N THR A 61 4.01 5.73 -24.79
CA THR A 61 4.12 7.05 -25.40
C THR A 61 4.30 6.90 -26.90
N THR A 62 3.40 7.52 -27.65
CA THR A 62 3.44 7.58 -29.09
C THR A 62 3.53 9.03 -29.49
N ASN A 63 4.61 9.44 -30.11
CA ASN A 63 4.84 10.84 -30.50
C ASN A 63 5.57 10.95 -31.85
N LYS A 64 5.39 12.09 -32.48
CA LYS A 64 6.17 12.48 -33.65
C LYS A 64 6.51 13.96 -33.57
N GLU A 65 7.57 14.33 -34.28
CA GLU A 65 7.90 15.71 -34.54
C GLU A 65 7.05 16.25 -35.69
N TYR A 66 6.70 17.53 -35.61
CA TYR A 66 5.99 18.22 -36.67
C TYR A 66 6.66 19.57 -36.98
N ARG A 67 6.56 19.95 -38.26
CA ARG A 67 7.06 21.23 -38.75
C ARG A 67 6.09 22.33 -38.42
N TYR A 68 6.59 23.47 -37.99
CA TYR A 68 5.79 24.67 -37.78
C TYR A 68 6.44 25.89 -38.43
N MET A 69 5.64 26.87 -38.79
CA MET A 69 6.08 28.08 -39.38
C MET A 69 5.79 29.27 -38.46
N ASN A 70 6.77 30.13 -38.29
CA ASN A 70 6.60 31.43 -37.68
C ASN A 70 6.69 32.49 -38.77
N SER A 71 5.79 33.46 -38.76
CA SER A 71 5.81 34.57 -39.72
C SER A 71 6.09 35.87 -38.97
N ASN A 72 7.24 36.47 -39.28
CA ASN A 72 7.58 37.78 -38.81
C ASN A 72 7.06 38.83 -39.83
N ALA A 73 6.28 39.75 -39.35
CA ALA A 73 5.79 40.87 -40.16
C ALA A 73 6.60 42.14 -39.85
N SER A 74 7.05 42.81 -40.87
CA SER A 74 7.74 44.09 -40.78
C SER A 74 7.14 45.07 -41.81
N ILE A 75 7.12 46.36 -41.47
CA ILE A 75 6.71 47.40 -42.38
C ILE A 75 7.95 48.05 -42.96
N THR A 76 8.08 48.04 -44.25
CA THR A 76 9.17 48.71 -44.99
C THR A 76 8.99 50.22 -44.95
N SER A 77 10.04 50.97 -45.32
CA SER A 77 10.04 52.46 -45.29
C SER A 77 9.00 53.09 -46.21
N ASP A 78 8.48 52.37 -47.17
CA ASP A 78 7.40 52.79 -48.09
C ASP A 78 6.00 52.40 -47.59
N GLY A 79 5.90 51.87 -46.36
CA GLY A 79 4.62 51.48 -45.75
C GLY A 79 4.12 50.08 -46.14
N THR A 80 4.89 49.32 -46.93
CA THR A 80 4.46 47.97 -47.35
C THR A 80 4.70 46.94 -46.23
N LEU A 81 3.68 46.12 -45.93
CA LEU A 81 3.78 45.03 -45.02
C LEU A 81 4.51 43.85 -45.66
N VAL A 82 5.70 43.51 -45.17
CA VAL A 82 6.47 42.34 -45.63
C VAL A 82 6.39 41.24 -44.56
N THR A 83 6.00 40.06 -44.97
CA THR A 83 5.92 38.89 -44.09
C THR A 83 7.00 37.90 -44.48
N THR A 84 7.92 37.63 -43.58
CA THR A 84 9.01 36.66 -43.80
C THR A 84 8.71 35.39 -43.02
N PRO A 85 8.38 34.28 -43.70
CA PRO A 85 8.17 33.00 -43.03
C PRO A 85 9.51 32.37 -42.59
N ALA A 86 9.57 31.90 -41.37
CA ALA A 86 10.63 31.07 -40.84
C ALA A 86 10.09 29.69 -40.51
N ILE A 87 10.64 28.64 -41.10
CA ILE A 87 10.22 27.27 -40.90
C ILE A 87 11.13 26.63 -39.87
N TYR A 88 10.54 25.95 -38.89
CA TYR A 88 11.22 25.25 -37.78
C TYR A 88 10.71 23.83 -37.68
N GLY A 89 11.61 22.92 -37.18
CA GLY A 89 11.31 21.52 -36.98
C GLY A 89 11.31 20.72 -38.27
N THR A 90 11.07 19.43 -38.12
CA THR A 90 10.99 18.45 -39.20
C THR A 90 9.69 17.66 -39.04
N ASP A 91 9.03 17.31 -40.12
CA ASP A 91 7.90 16.38 -40.06
C ASP A 91 8.45 14.96 -40.02
N SER A 92 8.08 14.22 -38.94
CA SER A 92 8.29 12.78 -38.88
C SER A 92 7.21 12.06 -39.65
N GLU A 93 7.61 11.18 -40.58
CA GLU A 93 6.66 10.35 -41.34
C GLU A 93 6.08 9.23 -40.46
N THR A 94 6.81 8.81 -39.44
CA THR A 94 6.42 7.72 -38.54
C THR A 94 6.27 8.22 -37.12
N LEU A 95 5.34 7.61 -36.36
CA LEU A 95 5.18 7.79 -34.93
C LEU A 95 6.30 7.05 -34.18
N GLY A 96 7.04 7.74 -33.34
CA GLY A 96 7.91 7.12 -32.35
C GLY A 96 7.06 6.40 -31.29
N HIS A 97 7.51 5.24 -30.85
CA HIS A 97 6.82 4.44 -29.85
C HIS A 97 7.79 4.00 -28.75
N THR A 98 7.45 4.30 -27.50
CA THR A 98 8.20 3.85 -26.33
C THR A 98 7.26 3.27 -25.30
N GLN A 99 7.68 2.21 -24.63
CA GLN A 99 6.86 1.43 -23.71
C GLN A 99 7.63 1.04 -22.45
N PRO A 100 8.10 2.00 -21.64
CA PRO A 100 8.79 1.68 -20.40
C PRO A 100 7.84 1.03 -19.39
N PHE A 101 8.28 -0.06 -18.78
CA PHE A 101 7.62 -0.67 -17.63
C PHE A 101 8.19 -0.08 -16.35
N GLU A 102 7.32 0.33 -15.45
CA GLU A 102 7.66 0.83 -14.13
C GLU A 102 7.07 -0.05 -13.03
N ARG A 103 7.92 -0.49 -12.11
CA ARG A 103 7.46 -1.11 -10.88
C ARG A 103 7.27 -0.02 -9.83
N LEU A 104 6.02 0.22 -9.41
CA LEU A 104 5.68 1.26 -8.46
C LEU A 104 5.82 0.78 -7.01
N MET A 105 5.38 -0.45 -6.73
CA MET A 105 5.48 -1.05 -5.41
C MET A 105 5.55 -2.57 -5.50
N LEU A 106 6.38 -3.13 -4.64
CA LEU A 106 6.40 -4.56 -4.36
C LEU A 106 6.33 -4.73 -2.85
N ARG A 107 5.31 -5.41 -2.36
CA ARG A 107 5.17 -5.78 -0.96
C ARG A 107 5.17 -7.30 -0.85
N SER A 108 5.89 -7.81 0.10
CA SER A 108 5.86 -9.20 0.50
C SER A 108 5.79 -9.29 2.02
N ASP A 109 4.89 -10.13 2.51
CA ASP A 109 4.68 -10.38 3.92
C ASP A 109 4.76 -11.89 4.19
N PHE A 110 5.35 -12.23 5.32
CA PHE A 110 5.32 -13.58 5.88
C PHE A 110 4.84 -13.49 7.32
N GLN A 111 3.87 -14.31 7.69
CA GLN A 111 3.39 -14.42 9.05
C GLN A 111 3.36 -15.88 9.48
N ALA A 112 3.85 -16.15 10.67
CA ALA A 112 3.68 -17.43 11.37
C ALA A 112 2.98 -17.17 12.70
N LYS A 113 1.96 -17.95 13.01
CA LYS A 113 1.13 -17.79 14.19
C LYS A 113 0.88 -19.14 14.85
N VAL A 114 0.97 -19.15 16.18
CA VAL A 114 0.47 -20.24 17.00
C VAL A 114 -0.56 -19.65 17.95
N ASP A 115 -1.76 -20.18 17.96
CA ASP A 115 -2.82 -19.74 18.84
C ASP A 115 -3.37 -20.88 19.69
N TYR A 116 -3.74 -20.53 20.90
CA TYR A 116 -4.34 -21.42 21.88
C TYR A 116 -5.60 -20.78 22.46
N ASN A 117 -6.71 -21.50 22.43
CA ASN A 117 -7.95 -21.06 23.02
C ASN A 117 -8.67 -22.24 23.67
N ARG A 118 -8.96 -22.12 24.96
CA ARG A 118 -9.62 -23.19 25.71
C ARG A 118 -10.45 -22.67 26.86
N THR A 119 -11.58 -23.33 27.12
CA THR A 119 -12.45 -23.07 28.24
C THR A 119 -12.39 -24.23 29.23
N PHE A 120 -12.20 -23.89 30.51
CA PHE A 120 -12.16 -24.81 31.65
C PHE A 120 -13.24 -24.38 32.65
N GLY A 121 -14.46 -24.91 32.54
CA GLY A 121 -15.59 -24.45 33.34
C GLY A 121 -15.87 -22.95 33.12
N LYS A 122 -15.67 -22.13 34.16
CA LYS A 122 -15.86 -20.67 34.09
C LYS A 122 -14.63 -19.91 33.59
N HIS A 123 -13.51 -20.58 33.37
CA HIS A 123 -12.25 -19.97 32.97
C HIS A 123 -12.05 -20.12 31.47
N GLN A 124 -11.88 -18.99 30.78
CA GLN A 124 -11.51 -18.97 29.36
C GLN A 124 -10.09 -18.44 29.27
N VAL A 125 -9.22 -19.20 28.64
CA VAL A 125 -7.82 -18.86 28.43
C VAL A 125 -7.57 -18.80 26.94
N GLY A 126 -7.00 -17.70 26.47
CA GLY A 126 -6.57 -17.53 25.11
C GLY A 126 -5.14 -17.00 25.05
N GLY A 127 -4.47 -17.28 23.96
CA GLY A 127 -3.15 -16.73 23.70
C GLY A 127 -2.73 -16.90 22.26
N ALA A 128 -1.83 -16.06 21.80
CA ALA A 128 -1.22 -16.18 20.48
C ALA A 128 0.24 -15.72 20.53
N LEU A 129 1.08 -16.44 19.81
CA LEU A 129 2.43 -16.02 19.44
C LEU A 129 2.42 -15.80 17.93
N ILE A 130 2.78 -14.58 17.51
CA ILE A 130 2.80 -14.20 16.11
C ILE A 130 4.19 -13.68 15.77
N TYR A 131 4.76 -14.21 14.71
CA TYR A 131 5.94 -13.68 14.06
C TYR A 131 5.51 -13.10 12.70
N ASP A 132 5.91 -11.88 12.44
CA ASP A 132 5.59 -11.15 11.22
C ASP A 132 6.85 -10.57 10.60
N MET A 133 6.97 -10.66 9.29
CA MET A 133 8.07 -10.09 8.53
C MET A 133 7.53 -9.47 7.25
N GLN A 134 7.80 -8.19 7.05
CA GLN A 134 7.33 -7.42 5.92
C GLN A 134 8.49 -6.79 5.15
N SER A 135 8.39 -6.82 3.82
CA SER A 135 9.27 -6.08 2.93
C SER A 135 8.45 -5.27 1.94
N VAL A 136 8.68 -3.97 1.89
CA VAL A 136 8.02 -3.06 0.93
C VAL A 136 9.10 -2.34 0.15
N VAL A 137 9.10 -2.51 -1.18
CA VAL A 137 10.01 -1.82 -2.12
C VAL A 137 9.19 -0.83 -2.93
N LYS A 138 9.56 0.46 -2.86
CA LYS A 138 8.91 1.54 -3.62
C LYS A 138 9.95 2.24 -4.48
N ASN A 139 9.56 2.60 -5.71
CA ASN A 139 10.36 3.47 -6.59
C ASN A 139 11.85 3.09 -6.69
N GLY A 140 12.11 1.78 -6.83
CA GLY A 140 13.46 1.27 -7.01
C GLY A 140 14.03 0.49 -5.83
N ARG A 141 15.11 -0.21 -6.12
CA ARG A 141 15.73 -1.24 -5.26
C ARG A 141 16.27 -0.69 -3.94
N ASN A 142 16.71 0.55 -3.92
CA ASN A 142 17.36 1.16 -2.76
C ASN A 142 16.37 1.76 -1.75
N ASN A 143 15.08 1.82 -2.08
CA ASN A 143 14.05 2.33 -1.20
C ASN A 143 13.17 1.18 -0.68
N SER A 144 13.78 0.26 0.07
CA SER A 144 13.09 -0.88 0.66
C SER A 144 12.91 -0.71 2.15
N GLN A 145 11.67 -0.80 2.62
CA GLN A 145 11.31 -0.89 4.02
C GLN A 145 11.22 -2.36 4.42
N LYS A 146 11.99 -2.76 5.44
CA LYS A 146 11.92 -4.10 6.00
C LYS A 146 11.63 -3.99 7.49
N ASN A 147 10.55 -4.61 7.91
CA ASN A 147 10.10 -4.64 9.28
C ASN A 147 9.92 -6.10 9.71
N GLN A 148 10.14 -6.36 10.98
CA GLN A 148 9.80 -7.65 11.58
C GLN A 148 9.29 -7.43 12.99
N SER A 149 8.40 -8.31 13.44
CA SER A 149 7.87 -8.24 14.80
C SER A 149 7.58 -9.62 15.37
N VAL A 150 7.68 -9.69 16.69
CA VAL A 150 7.19 -10.83 17.50
C VAL A 150 6.15 -10.25 18.44
N LEU A 151 4.93 -10.78 18.36
CA LEU A 151 3.83 -10.39 19.22
C LEU A 151 3.37 -11.58 20.04
N VAL A 152 3.28 -11.39 21.35
CA VAL A 152 2.65 -12.31 22.28
C VAL A 152 1.38 -11.68 22.81
N ASN A 153 0.28 -12.39 22.73
CA ASN A 153 -1.00 -11.99 23.32
C ASN A 153 -1.43 -13.07 24.30
N ALA A 154 -1.94 -12.66 25.45
CA ALA A 154 -2.55 -13.55 26.43
C ALA A 154 -3.87 -12.94 26.91
N THR A 155 -4.93 -13.74 26.88
CA THR A 155 -6.27 -13.34 27.33
C THR A 155 -6.78 -14.31 28.39
N TYR A 156 -7.42 -13.77 29.39
CA TYR A 156 -8.09 -14.55 30.45
C TYR A 156 -9.45 -13.94 30.72
N THR A 157 -10.48 -14.76 30.71
CA THR A 157 -11.83 -14.33 31.05
C THR A 157 -12.40 -15.29 32.09
N TYR A 158 -12.95 -14.73 33.19
CA TYR A 158 -13.61 -15.49 34.24
C TYR A 158 -15.11 -15.24 34.21
N ASP A 159 -15.88 -16.31 34.13
CA ASP A 159 -17.34 -16.36 34.21
C ASP A 159 -18.06 -15.36 33.26
N ASN A 160 -17.43 -15.02 32.12
CA ASN A 160 -17.90 -13.98 31.21
C ASN A 160 -18.12 -12.60 31.87
N ARG A 161 -17.49 -12.33 33.03
CA ARG A 161 -17.62 -11.10 33.79
C ARG A 161 -16.33 -10.29 33.81
N TYR A 162 -15.22 -10.94 34.09
CA TYR A 162 -13.92 -10.30 34.24
C TYR A 162 -13.00 -10.74 33.13
N SER A 163 -12.45 -9.81 32.38
CA SER A 163 -11.51 -10.10 31.30
C SER A 163 -10.21 -9.32 31.51
N LEU A 164 -9.10 -10.00 31.35
CA LEU A 164 -7.75 -9.46 31.36
C LEU A 164 -7.10 -9.78 30.01
N ASN A 165 -6.45 -8.80 29.40
CA ASN A 165 -5.67 -8.98 28.19
C ASN A 165 -4.29 -8.36 28.38
N ALA A 166 -3.23 -9.10 28.04
CA ALA A 166 -1.87 -8.64 28.03
C ALA A 166 -1.26 -8.87 26.65
N VAL A 167 -0.59 -7.85 26.13
CA VAL A 167 0.09 -7.88 24.84
C VAL A 167 1.52 -7.43 25.04
N PHE A 168 2.44 -8.14 24.45
CA PHE A 168 3.83 -7.72 24.31
C PHE A 168 4.21 -7.82 22.83
N ASN A 169 4.62 -6.70 22.26
CA ASN A 169 5.13 -6.66 20.88
C ASN A 169 6.58 -6.16 20.90
N ARG A 170 7.47 -6.91 20.26
CA ARG A 170 8.81 -6.49 19.94
C ARG A 170 8.91 -6.30 18.43
N SER A 171 9.04 -5.06 17.98
CA SER A 171 9.08 -4.71 16.57
C SER A 171 10.40 -4.05 16.20
N GLY A 172 10.89 -4.36 15.01
CA GLY A 172 12.13 -3.82 14.47
C GLY A 172 12.00 -3.35 13.03
N SER A 173 12.80 -2.36 12.69
CA SER A 173 12.88 -1.78 11.35
C SER A 173 14.30 -1.71 10.86
N ALA A 174 14.51 -2.07 9.57
CA ALA A 174 15.81 -1.99 8.92
C ALA A 174 16.30 -0.55 8.67
N TYR A 175 15.44 0.45 8.86
CA TYR A 175 15.84 1.86 8.77
C TYR A 175 16.59 2.38 10.00
N LEU A 176 16.48 1.68 11.10
CA LEU A 176 17.14 2.09 12.33
C LEU A 176 18.59 1.55 12.38
N PRO A 177 19.52 2.27 13.00
CA PRO A 177 20.91 1.85 13.13
C PRO A 177 21.04 0.56 13.94
N ASP A 178 22.17 -0.12 13.75
CA ASP A 178 22.51 -1.31 14.54
C ASP A 178 22.57 -0.95 16.04
N GLY A 179 21.88 -1.71 16.86
CA GLY A 179 21.71 -1.44 18.30
C GLY A 179 20.32 -0.94 18.68
N ASP A 180 19.70 -0.10 17.84
CA ASP A 180 18.39 0.53 18.12
C ASP A 180 17.27 0.01 17.20
N LYS A 181 17.52 -1.07 16.47
CA LYS A 181 16.57 -1.65 15.50
C LYS A 181 15.25 -2.11 16.11
N TYR A 182 15.26 -2.49 17.39
CA TYR A 182 14.12 -3.14 18.03
C TYR A 182 13.62 -2.33 19.20
N SER A 183 12.30 -2.16 19.27
CA SER A 183 11.60 -1.55 20.41
C SER A 183 10.53 -2.49 20.97
N ASN A 184 10.27 -2.36 22.28
CA ASN A 184 9.32 -3.17 23.00
C ASN A 184 8.06 -2.35 23.32
N TYR A 185 6.90 -2.95 23.09
CA TYR A 185 5.60 -2.32 23.25
C TYR A 185 4.70 -3.21 24.13
N PRO A 186 4.81 -3.14 25.47
CA PRO A 186 3.89 -3.82 26.35
C PRO A 186 2.57 -3.08 26.45
N ALA A 187 1.45 -3.81 26.54
CA ALA A 187 0.13 -3.26 26.83
C ALA A 187 -0.66 -4.24 27.69
N VAL A 188 -1.45 -3.72 28.63
CA VAL A 188 -2.36 -4.50 29.49
C VAL A 188 -3.70 -3.80 29.52
N SER A 189 -4.78 -4.56 29.44
CA SER A 189 -6.14 -4.06 29.59
C SER A 189 -6.97 -5.01 30.43
N ALA A 190 -7.92 -4.45 31.19
CA ALA A 190 -8.88 -5.20 31.96
C ALA A 190 -10.29 -4.69 31.67
N ALA A 191 -11.27 -5.58 31.66
CA ALA A 191 -12.66 -5.25 31.47
C ALA A 191 -13.53 -6.00 32.49
N TRP A 192 -14.58 -5.32 32.95
CA TRP A 192 -15.62 -5.88 33.81
C TRP A 192 -16.98 -5.73 33.11
N ILE A 193 -17.64 -6.85 32.85
CA ILE A 193 -18.97 -6.88 32.22
C ILE A 193 -19.99 -6.87 33.37
N VAL A 194 -20.36 -5.69 33.79
CA VAL A 194 -21.24 -5.46 34.95
C VAL A 194 -22.64 -6.03 34.71
N SER A 195 -23.11 -6.02 33.47
CA SER A 195 -24.42 -6.58 33.11
C SER A 195 -24.55 -8.09 33.37
N ASN A 196 -23.42 -8.80 33.51
CA ASN A 196 -23.42 -10.24 33.80
C ASN A 196 -23.39 -10.54 35.31
N GLU A 197 -23.44 -9.51 36.17
CA GLU A 197 -23.50 -9.67 37.62
C GLU A 197 -24.93 -9.94 38.11
N ALA A 198 -25.07 -10.77 39.12
CA ALA A 198 -26.34 -11.16 39.68
C ALA A 198 -27.24 -9.96 40.15
N PHE A 199 -26.63 -8.86 40.60
CA PHE A 199 -27.36 -7.66 40.96
C PHE A 199 -27.98 -6.91 39.78
N MET A 200 -27.48 -7.17 38.54
CA MET A 200 -27.98 -6.55 37.31
C MET A 200 -29.13 -7.34 36.67
N GLU A 201 -29.37 -8.59 37.03
CA GLU A 201 -30.42 -9.45 36.45
C GLU A 201 -31.81 -8.83 36.45
N LYS A 202 -32.13 -7.92 37.42
CA LYS A 202 -33.40 -7.24 37.52
C LYS A 202 -33.46 -5.88 36.80
N VAL A 203 -32.35 -5.45 36.18
CA VAL A 203 -32.25 -4.17 35.48
C VAL A 203 -32.52 -4.39 33.99
N THR A 204 -33.80 -4.55 33.62
CA THR A 204 -34.27 -4.92 32.28
C THR A 204 -33.94 -3.92 31.14
N PRO A 205 -33.75 -2.59 31.34
CA PRO A 205 -33.48 -1.68 30.23
C PRO A 205 -32.01 -1.68 29.73
N ILE A 206 -31.12 -2.36 30.44
CA ILE A 206 -29.67 -2.36 30.09
C ILE A 206 -29.26 -3.76 29.68
N ASN A 207 -29.02 -3.95 28.37
CA ASN A 207 -28.60 -5.25 27.82
C ASN A 207 -27.10 -5.48 27.95
N LEU A 208 -26.28 -4.42 27.92
CA LEU A 208 -24.84 -4.52 28.06
C LEU A 208 -24.28 -3.28 28.78
N PHE A 209 -23.59 -3.49 29.89
CA PHE A 209 -22.80 -2.49 30.61
C PHE A 209 -21.41 -3.06 30.90
N LYS A 210 -20.40 -2.44 30.28
CA LYS A 210 -19.02 -2.92 30.32
C LYS A 210 -18.08 -1.76 30.70
#